data_79949beb0d30a33004caa075c91417a6
#
_entry.id   79949beb0d30a33004caa075c91417a6
#
_cell.length_a   1.000
_cell.length_b   1.000
_cell.length_c   1.000
_cell.angle_alpha   90.00
_cell.angle_beta   90.00
_cell.angle_gamma   90.00
#
_symmetry.space_group_name_H-M   'P 1'
#
loop_
_entity.id
_entity.type
_entity.pdbx_description
1 polymer ?
#
loop_
_entity_poly.entity_id
_entity_poly.type
_entity_poly.pdbx_seq_one_letter_code
_entity_poly.pdbx_strand_id
1 'polypeptide(L)'
;MGNRLLYRDGLMLIIDKPAGLAVHKGPKDHKGGASIEDYFDALRFGLPRMPALAHRLDKETSGCLVLGRHRKALADLNLLFRNGKVGKTYWAVVEGGPEAEQGQIDMPLGRLDDTRGWWMKHDPAGLPSQTAWTVMGRGNGLTWLALEPLTGRTHQLRVHCSEMGFPILGDNIYGSAPRHAPGMHLHAREIVVPLYRNKPPIKVTAPVPPHMHERLRACGWSGETLKASE
;
A
#
# COMPACT_ATOMS: atom_id res chain seq x y z
N MET A 1 -7.56 14.72 8.54
CA MET A 1 -7.05 14.37 7.19
C MET A 1 -6.29 15.52 6.52
N GLY A 2 -6.57 16.80 6.77
CA GLY A 2 -5.84 17.90 6.15
C GLY A 2 -4.30 17.80 6.24
N ASN A 3 -3.79 17.44 7.40
CA ASN A 3 -2.35 17.27 7.65
C ASN A 3 -1.73 16.01 7.02
N ARG A 4 -2.54 15.19 6.29
CA ARG A 4 -2.08 13.98 5.59
C ARG A 4 -2.18 14.11 4.08
N LEU A 5 -2.39 15.31 3.58
CA LEU A 5 -2.39 15.61 2.14
C LEU A 5 -0.93 15.66 1.66
N LEU A 6 -0.56 14.78 0.74
CA LEU A 6 0.78 14.70 0.15
C LEU A 6 0.85 15.44 -1.19
N TYR A 7 -0.22 15.41 -1.96
CA TYR A 7 -0.31 16.08 -3.27
C TYR A 7 -1.74 16.48 -3.59
N ARG A 8 -1.90 17.62 -4.26
CA ARG A 8 -3.19 18.12 -4.74
C ARG A 8 -3.04 18.93 -6.03
N ASP A 9 -3.85 18.58 -7.01
CA ASP A 9 -4.08 19.42 -8.20
C ASP A 9 -5.56 19.43 -8.60
N GLY A 10 -5.87 19.84 -9.84
CA GLY A 10 -7.24 19.87 -10.36
C GLY A 10 -7.87 18.49 -10.59
N LEU A 11 -7.07 17.44 -10.79
CA LEU A 11 -7.52 16.11 -11.20
C LEU A 11 -7.47 15.08 -10.08
N MET A 12 -6.46 15.13 -9.20
CA MET A 12 -6.26 14.11 -8.18
C MET A 12 -5.78 14.67 -6.85
N LEU A 13 -5.93 13.85 -5.82
CA LEU A 13 -5.30 13.99 -4.51
C LEU A 13 -4.48 12.74 -4.24
N ILE A 14 -3.38 12.89 -3.51
CA ILE A 14 -2.66 11.77 -2.90
C ILE A 14 -2.56 12.08 -1.42
N ILE A 15 -3.02 11.14 -0.60
CA ILE A 15 -3.02 11.26 0.86
C ILE A 15 -2.16 10.17 1.47
N ASP A 16 -1.60 10.44 2.65
CA ASP A 16 -0.96 9.45 3.52
C ASP A 16 -2.05 8.76 4.36
N LYS A 17 -2.49 7.57 3.92
CA LYS A 17 -3.46 6.78 4.68
C LYS A 17 -2.81 6.23 5.96
N PRO A 18 -3.37 6.45 7.15
CA PRO A 18 -2.87 5.79 8.35
C PRO A 18 -3.15 4.28 8.31
N ALA A 19 -2.29 3.51 8.97
CA ALA A 19 -2.56 2.12 9.28
C ALA A 19 -3.81 2.00 10.20
N GLY A 20 -4.54 0.91 10.11
CA GLY A 20 -5.74 0.66 10.91
C GLY A 20 -7.03 1.33 10.39
N LEU A 21 -6.95 2.19 9.37
CA LEU A 21 -8.11 2.84 8.77
C LEU A 21 -8.50 2.17 7.44
N ALA A 22 -9.72 1.65 7.37
CA ALA A 22 -10.25 1.04 6.16
C ALA A 22 -10.45 2.07 5.04
N VAL A 23 -10.34 1.66 3.77
CA VAL A 23 -10.62 2.56 2.63
C VAL A 23 -12.13 2.69 2.38
N HIS A 24 -12.89 1.61 2.52
CA HIS A 24 -14.35 1.56 2.35
C HIS A 24 -15.04 1.20 3.66
N LYS A 25 -16.26 1.70 3.81
CA LYS A 25 -17.16 1.19 4.85
C LYS A 25 -17.49 -0.27 4.56
N GLY A 26 -17.37 -1.11 5.58
CA GLY A 26 -17.85 -2.48 5.51
C GLY A 26 -19.38 -2.55 5.30
N PRO A 27 -19.94 -3.76 5.07
CA PRO A 27 -21.37 -3.95 5.02
C PRO A 27 -22.06 -3.33 6.25
N LYS A 28 -23.24 -2.72 6.07
CA LYS A 28 -23.95 -1.96 7.12
C LYS A 28 -24.25 -2.76 8.39
N ASP A 29 -24.25 -4.08 8.29
CA ASP A 29 -24.56 -5.01 9.40
C ASP A 29 -23.38 -5.31 10.33
N HIS A 30 -22.18 -4.94 9.94
CA HIS A 30 -21.02 -4.98 10.82
C HIS A 30 -20.86 -3.58 11.39
N LYS A 31 -20.71 -3.45 12.71
CA LYS A 31 -20.36 -2.20 13.43
C LYS A 31 -19.05 -1.65 12.83
N GLY A 32 -19.16 -1.11 11.60
CA GLY A 32 -18.05 -0.63 10.78
C GLY A 32 -17.40 0.53 11.48
N GLY A 33 -16.11 0.38 11.79
CA GLY A 33 -15.27 1.49 12.24
C GLY A 33 -15.17 2.58 11.17
N ALA A 34 -14.51 3.69 11.51
CA ALA A 34 -14.22 4.77 10.57
C ALA A 34 -13.51 4.27 9.31
N SER A 35 -13.79 4.91 8.20
CA SER A 35 -13.15 4.67 6.89
C SER A 35 -12.63 5.98 6.29
N ILE A 36 -11.81 5.89 5.27
CA ILE A 36 -11.37 7.07 4.50
C ILE A 36 -12.56 7.83 3.90
N GLU A 37 -13.62 7.14 3.53
CA GLU A 37 -14.82 7.75 2.95
C GLU A 37 -15.50 8.77 3.90
N ASP A 38 -15.35 8.62 5.22
CA ASP A 38 -15.87 9.57 6.20
C ASP A 38 -15.19 10.95 6.14
N TYR A 39 -14.04 11.03 5.51
CA TYR A 39 -13.26 12.27 5.35
C TYR A 39 -13.37 12.89 3.96
N PHE A 40 -14.13 12.30 3.04
CA PHE A 40 -14.22 12.78 1.65
C PHE A 40 -14.80 14.18 1.53
N ASP A 41 -15.71 14.56 2.42
CA ASP A 41 -16.24 15.92 2.42
C ASP A 41 -15.14 16.96 2.71
N ALA A 42 -14.31 16.71 3.72
CA ALA A 42 -13.17 17.58 4.04
C ALA A 42 -12.10 17.61 2.92
N LEU A 43 -12.07 16.59 2.05
CA LEU A 43 -11.13 16.48 0.93
C LEU A 43 -11.68 17.07 -0.39
N ARG A 44 -12.83 17.69 -0.39
CA ARG A 44 -13.41 18.37 -1.58
C ARG A 44 -12.60 19.58 -2.02
N PHE A 45 -12.04 20.31 -1.07
CA PHE A 45 -11.28 21.54 -1.32
C PHE A 45 -12.02 22.49 -2.29
N GLY A 46 -13.27 22.77 -1.99
CA GLY A 46 -14.13 23.69 -2.75
C GLY A 46 -14.80 23.12 -4.00
N LEU A 47 -14.56 21.86 -4.37
CA LEU A 47 -15.26 21.24 -5.48
C LEU A 47 -16.68 20.80 -5.08
N PRO A 48 -17.66 20.81 -6.02
CA PRO A 48 -19.05 20.45 -5.72
C PRO A 48 -19.24 18.97 -5.39
N ARG A 49 -18.31 18.10 -5.83
CA ARG A 49 -18.37 16.65 -5.60
C ARG A 49 -17.22 16.17 -4.71
N MET A 50 -17.49 15.14 -3.94
CA MET A 50 -16.47 14.43 -3.17
C MET A 50 -15.48 13.73 -4.10
N PRO A 51 -14.20 13.62 -3.71
CA PRO A 51 -13.25 12.77 -4.40
C PRO A 51 -13.64 11.30 -4.26
N ALA A 52 -13.12 10.43 -5.12
CA ALA A 52 -13.36 9.00 -5.07
C ALA A 52 -12.05 8.22 -5.20
N LEU A 53 -12.02 7.03 -4.63
CA LEU A 53 -10.86 6.13 -4.64
C LEU A 53 -10.50 5.69 -6.05
N ALA A 54 -9.24 5.90 -6.46
CA ALA A 54 -8.70 5.37 -7.71
C ALA A 54 -8.12 3.95 -7.54
N HIS A 55 -7.74 3.60 -6.31
CA HIS A 55 -7.29 2.26 -5.92
C HIS A 55 -7.54 2.04 -4.42
N ARG A 56 -7.14 0.89 -3.92
CA ARG A 56 -7.29 0.55 -2.51
C ARG A 56 -5.97 0.15 -1.87
N LEU A 57 -5.89 0.35 -0.56
CA LEU A 57 -4.92 -0.24 0.35
C LEU A 57 -5.66 -1.08 1.39
N ASP A 58 -5.01 -2.10 1.92
CA ASP A 58 -5.56 -2.88 3.04
C ASP A 58 -5.72 -1.98 4.28
N LYS A 59 -6.59 -2.37 5.19
CA LYS A 59 -6.85 -1.61 6.42
C LYS A 59 -5.56 -1.31 7.18
N GLU A 60 -4.71 -2.31 7.36
CA GLU A 60 -3.46 -2.20 8.13
C GLU A 60 -2.28 -1.61 7.33
N THR A 61 -2.38 -1.51 6.01
CA THR A 61 -1.37 -0.86 5.17
C THR A 61 -1.50 0.65 5.23
N SER A 62 -0.41 1.36 5.49
CA SER A 62 -0.32 2.83 5.47
C SER A 62 0.25 3.37 4.15
N GLY A 63 0.21 4.69 3.96
CA GLY A 63 0.93 5.40 2.91
C GLY A 63 0.09 5.89 1.74
N CYS A 64 0.71 6.07 0.58
CA CYS A 64 0.15 6.75 -0.58
C CYS A 64 -1.18 6.13 -1.07
N LEU A 65 -2.25 6.91 -0.99
CA LEU A 65 -3.57 6.57 -1.51
C LEU A 65 -4.06 7.66 -2.47
N VAL A 66 -4.38 7.26 -3.71
CA VAL A 66 -4.79 8.18 -4.79
C VAL A 66 -6.30 8.28 -4.88
N LEU A 67 -6.78 9.51 -4.96
CA LEU A 67 -8.20 9.85 -5.14
C LEU A 67 -8.38 10.68 -6.40
N GLY A 68 -9.38 10.36 -7.23
CA GLY A 68 -9.81 11.19 -8.34
C GLY A 68 -10.76 12.29 -7.88
N ARG A 69 -10.58 13.54 -8.34
CA ARG A 69 -11.37 14.69 -7.91
C ARG A 69 -12.67 14.88 -8.70
N HIS A 70 -12.79 14.26 -9.87
CA HIS A 70 -14.00 14.24 -10.68
C HIS A 70 -14.06 13.00 -11.57
N ARG A 71 -15.23 12.74 -12.17
CA ARG A 71 -15.50 11.49 -12.91
C ARG A 71 -14.47 11.15 -13.99
N LYS A 72 -14.09 12.15 -14.80
CA LYS A 72 -13.13 11.92 -15.89
C LYS A 72 -11.75 11.57 -15.34
N ALA A 73 -11.24 12.34 -14.38
CA ALA A 73 -9.96 12.04 -13.74
C ALA A 73 -9.95 10.66 -13.06
N LEU A 74 -11.05 10.29 -12.40
CA LEU A 74 -11.19 8.96 -11.80
C LEU A 74 -11.14 7.84 -12.86
N ALA A 75 -11.82 8.02 -14.00
CA ALA A 75 -11.80 7.06 -15.09
C ALA A 75 -10.38 6.88 -15.67
N ASP A 76 -9.67 8.00 -15.91
CA ASP A 76 -8.30 7.98 -16.40
C ASP A 76 -7.34 7.31 -15.40
N LEU A 77 -7.46 7.62 -14.11
CA LEU A 77 -6.69 6.97 -13.04
C LEU A 77 -6.97 5.47 -12.98
N ASN A 78 -8.24 5.06 -13.00
CA ASN A 78 -8.62 3.65 -13.00
C ASN A 78 -8.02 2.87 -14.17
N LEU A 79 -7.96 3.51 -15.36
CA LEU A 79 -7.35 2.93 -16.54
C LEU A 79 -5.83 2.75 -16.35
N LEU A 80 -5.15 3.74 -15.78
CA LEU A 80 -3.72 3.67 -15.49
C LEU A 80 -3.41 2.54 -14.48
N PHE A 81 -4.19 2.41 -13.41
CA PHE A 81 -4.04 1.33 -12.43
C PHE A 81 -4.30 -0.05 -13.06
N ARG A 82 -5.39 -0.19 -13.83
CA ARG A 82 -5.76 -1.45 -14.50
C ARG A 82 -4.68 -1.91 -15.48
N ASN A 83 -4.06 -0.98 -16.20
CA ASN A 83 -3.05 -1.28 -17.20
C ASN A 83 -1.63 -1.36 -16.61
N GLY A 84 -1.48 -1.35 -15.28
CA GLY A 84 -0.17 -1.44 -14.62
C GLY A 84 0.77 -0.26 -14.92
N LYS A 85 0.24 0.91 -15.28
CA LYS A 85 1.04 2.10 -15.62
C LYS A 85 1.43 2.95 -14.42
N VAL A 86 0.83 2.69 -13.26
CA VAL A 86 1.15 3.39 -12.01
C VAL A 86 2.29 2.66 -11.31
N GLY A 87 3.42 3.34 -11.13
CA GLY A 87 4.53 2.83 -10.33
C GLY A 87 4.15 2.84 -8.85
N LYS A 88 4.46 1.76 -8.12
CA LYS A 88 4.15 1.59 -6.70
C LYS A 88 5.35 0.95 -6.02
N THR A 89 5.88 1.61 -5.01
CA THR A 89 6.93 1.03 -4.16
C THR A 89 6.43 0.98 -2.73
N TYR A 90 6.44 -0.21 -2.15
CA TYR A 90 6.10 -0.44 -0.76
C TYR A 90 7.37 -0.75 0.03
N TRP A 91 7.46 -0.21 1.23
CA TRP A 91 8.44 -0.66 2.19
C TRP A 91 7.80 -1.67 3.13
N ALA A 92 8.49 -2.79 3.31
CA ALA A 92 8.09 -3.82 4.26
C ALA A 92 9.28 -4.18 5.16
N VAL A 93 9.00 -4.50 6.42
CA VAL A 93 9.93 -5.24 7.27
C VAL A 93 9.41 -6.66 7.38
N VAL A 94 10.23 -7.65 7.05
CA VAL A 94 9.88 -9.06 7.07
C VAL A 94 10.69 -9.82 8.11
N GLU A 95 10.14 -10.92 8.61
CA GLU A 95 10.82 -11.86 9.52
C GLU A 95 11.78 -12.73 8.70
N GLY A 96 13.06 -12.77 9.07
CA GLY A 96 14.09 -13.38 8.23
C GLY A 96 14.36 -12.57 6.98
N GLY A 97 14.17 -13.19 5.81
CA GLY A 97 14.29 -12.54 4.51
C GLY A 97 14.99 -13.40 3.46
N PRO A 98 14.97 -12.97 2.19
CA PRO A 98 15.66 -13.67 1.12
C PRO A 98 17.18 -13.57 1.29
N GLU A 99 17.92 -14.60 0.85
CA GLU A 99 19.40 -14.56 0.80
C GLU A 99 19.90 -13.61 -0.30
N ALA A 100 19.22 -13.59 -1.44
CA ALA A 100 19.55 -12.70 -2.56
C ALA A 100 19.22 -11.23 -2.24
N GLU A 101 19.88 -10.30 -2.95
CA GLU A 101 19.66 -8.87 -2.76
C GLU A 101 18.46 -8.32 -3.53
N GLN A 102 18.01 -9.03 -4.56
CA GLN A 102 16.84 -8.70 -5.37
C GLN A 102 16.25 -9.92 -6.04
N GLY A 103 15.00 -9.82 -6.44
CA GLY A 103 14.33 -10.90 -7.17
C GLY A 103 12.91 -10.56 -7.56
N GLN A 104 12.22 -11.58 -8.07
CA GLN A 104 10.83 -11.47 -8.48
C GLN A 104 10.06 -12.70 -7.99
N ILE A 105 8.87 -12.45 -7.48
CA ILE A 105 7.89 -13.48 -7.15
C ILE A 105 6.86 -13.49 -8.27
N ASP A 106 6.72 -14.62 -8.95
CA ASP A 106 5.66 -14.88 -9.92
C ASP A 106 4.81 -16.03 -9.39
N MET A 107 3.73 -15.69 -8.70
CA MET A 107 2.93 -16.64 -7.94
C MET A 107 1.46 -16.25 -8.05
N PRO A 108 0.64 -17.01 -8.81
CA PRO A 108 -0.78 -16.73 -8.96
C PRO A 108 -1.52 -16.83 -7.64
N LEU A 109 -2.53 -15.97 -7.45
CA LEU A 109 -3.31 -15.89 -6.21
C LEU A 109 -4.78 -16.17 -6.45
N GLY A 110 -5.37 -16.98 -5.58
CA GLY A 110 -6.79 -17.28 -5.49
C GLY A 110 -7.36 -16.98 -4.11
N ARG A 111 -8.67 -17.07 -3.94
CA ARG A 111 -9.31 -16.97 -2.62
C ARG A 111 -8.95 -18.19 -1.76
N LEU A 112 -8.77 -17.97 -0.47
CA LEU A 112 -8.48 -19.07 0.46
C LEU A 112 -9.63 -20.08 0.49
N ASP A 113 -10.85 -19.58 0.68
CA ASP A 113 -12.12 -20.32 0.64
C ASP A 113 -13.30 -19.33 0.48
N ASP A 114 -14.51 -19.86 0.30
CA ASP A 114 -15.72 -19.05 0.13
C ASP A 114 -16.22 -18.39 1.42
N THR A 115 -15.84 -18.92 2.57
CA THR A 115 -16.30 -18.44 3.89
C THR A 115 -15.50 -17.24 4.37
N ARG A 116 -14.22 -17.15 3.99
CA ARG A 116 -13.30 -16.06 4.33
C ARG A 116 -13.08 -15.06 3.20
N GLY A 117 -13.96 -14.99 2.28
CA GLY A 117 -14.15 -14.24 1.04
C GLY A 117 -13.06 -13.30 0.50
N TRP A 118 -12.24 -12.70 1.35
CA TRP A 118 -11.17 -11.77 1.00
C TRP A 118 -9.77 -12.26 1.40
N TRP A 119 -9.64 -13.39 2.10
CA TRP A 119 -8.34 -14.02 2.36
C TRP A 119 -7.87 -14.73 1.10
N MET A 120 -6.57 -14.63 0.84
CA MET A 120 -5.94 -15.13 -0.37
C MET A 120 -4.93 -16.22 -0.03
N LYS A 121 -4.60 -17.04 -1.03
CA LYS A 121 -3.55 -18.06 -0.98
C LYS A 121 -2.84 -18.14 -2.33
N HIS A 122 -1.67 -18.77 -2.36
CA HIS A 122 -1.12 -19.28 -3.60
C HIS A 122 -2.09 -20.29 -4.21
N ASP A 123 -2.41 -20.09 -5.48
CA ASP A 123 -3.31 -20.96 -6.24
C ASP A 123 -2.83 -20.98 -7.70
N PRO A 124 -2.31 -22.14 -8.19
CA PRO A 124 -1.89 -22.27 -9.58
C PRO A 124 -2.97 -21.95 -10.61
N ALA A 125 -4.25 -22.11 -10.25
CA ALA A 125 -5.39 -21.74 -11.09
C ALA A 125 -5.88 -20.31 -10.82
N GLY A 126 -5.21 -19.57 -9.93
CA GLY A 126 -5.56 -18.22 -9.53
C GLY A 126 -5.19 -17.16 -10.57
N LEU A 127 -5.41 -15.91 -10.19
CA LEU A 127 -5.05 -14.77 -11.04
C LEU A 127 -3.54 -14.53 -11.04
N PRO A 128 -2.90 -14.33 -12.21
CA PRO A 128 -1.49 -13.99 -12.30
C PRO A 128 -1.12 -12.82 -11.39
N SER A 129 -0.06 -12.99 -10.62
CA SER A 129 0.39 -12.01 -9.63
C SER A 129 1.90 -11.98 -9.58
N GLN A 130 2.47 -10.78 -9.75
CA GLN A 130 3.91 -10.59 -9.83
C GLN A 130 4.35 -9.45 -8.93
N THR A 131 5.43 -9.67 -8.17
CA THR A 131 6.05 -8.68 -7.28
C THR A 131 7.56 -8.73 -7.44
N ALA A 132 8.18 -7.63 -7.85
CA ALA A 132 9.61 -7.46 -7.74
C ALA A 132 9.99 -7.02 -6.32
N TRP A 133 11.17 -7.38 -5.85
CA TRP A 133 11.66 -6.98 -4.54
C TRP A 133 13.17 -6.69 -4.57
N THR A 134 13.58 -5.77 -3.70
CA THR A 134 14.98 -5.42 -3.47
C THR A 134 15.22 -5.31 -1.97
N VAL A 135 16.32 -5.87 -1.48
CA VAL A 135 16.75 -5.71 -0.09
C VAL A 135 17.33 -4.31 0.10
N MET A 136 16.79 -3.59 1.07
CA MET A 136 17.26 -2.25 1.44
C MET A 136 18.20 -2.30 2.64
N GLY A 137 18.08 -3.33 3.47
CA GLY A 137 18.93 -3.56 4.63
C GLY A 137 18.50 -4.74 5.47
N ARG A 138 19.38 -5.21 6.35
CA ARG A 138 19.15 -6.35 7.25
C ARG A 138 19.65 -6.05 8.65
N GLY A 139 18.99 -6.59 9.66
CA GLY A 139 19.44 -6.51 11.05
C GLY A 139 18.49 -7.19 12.02
N ASN A 140 19.04 -7.77 13.09
CA ASN A 140 18.28 -8.42 14.16
C ASN A 140 17.30 -9.51 13.69
N GLY A 141 17.69 -10.31 12.69
CA GLY A 141 16.83 -11.35 12.12
C GLY A 141 15.67 -10.81 11.25
N LEU A 142 15.72 -9.53 10.89
CA LEU A 142 14.74 -8.84 10.06
C LEU A 142 15.39 -8.39 8.75
N THR A 143 14.57 -8.22 7.73
CA THR A 143 14.97 -7.63 6.46
C THR A 143 14.00 -6.51 6.07
N TRP A 144 14.54 -5.37 5.67
CA TRP A 144 13.80 -4.28 5.06
C TRP A 144 13.82 -4.44 3.55
N LEU A 145 12.63 -4.57 2.96
CA LEU A 145 12.42 -4.75 1.52
C LEU A 145 11.74 -3.53 0.90
N ALA A 146 12.18 -3.17 -0.31
CA ALA A 146 11.38 -2.44 -1.27
C ALA A 146 10.63 -3.46 -2.14
N LEU A 147 9.29 -3.40 -2.15
CA LEU A 147 8.41 -4.29 -2.90
C LEU A 147 7.71 -3.48 -4.00
N GLU A 148 7.80 -3.95 -5.25
CA GLU A 148 7.17 -3.33 -6.41
C GLU A 148 6.16 -4.29 -7.04
N PRO A 149 4.86 -4.19 -6.67
CA PRO A 149 3.83 -5.04 -7.25
C PRO A 149 3.55 -4.62 -8.70
N LEU A 150 3.85 -5.49 -9.65
CA LEU A 150 3.55 -5.33 -11.08
C LEU A 150 2.07 -5.56 -11.37
N THR A 151 1.40 -6.33 -10.53
CA THR A 151 -0.04 -6.56 -10.49
C THR A 151 -0.62 -5.97 -9.19
N GLY A 152 -1.93 -6.03 -8.99
CA GLY A 152 -2.59 -5.43 -7.82
C GLY A 152 -3.69 -6.33 -7.23
N ARG A 153 -3.36 -7.57 -6.85
CA ARG A 153 -4.33 -8.50 -6.25
C ARG A 153 -4.49 -8.20 -4.76
N THR A 154 -5.65 -8.56 -4.23
CA THR A 154 -5.93 -8.46 -2.79
C THR A 154 -4.84 -9.16 -1.99
N HIS A 155 -4.31 -8.52 -0.97
CA HIS A 155 -3.25 -9.01 -0.07
C HIS A 155 -1.98 -9.54 -0.77
N GLN A 156 -1.76 -9.17 -2.04
CA GLN A 156 -0.69 -9.75 -2.86
C GLN A 156 0.68 -9.77 -2.16
N LEU A 157 1.15 -8.62 -1.68
CA LEU A 157 2.47 -8.51 -1.04
C LEU A 157 2.56 -9.36 0.22
N ARG A 158 1.49 -9.44 0.98
CA ARG A 158 1.42 -10.18 2.23
C ARG A 158 1.50 -11.68 1.99
N VAL A 159 0.71 -12.19 1.04
CA VAL A 159 0.75 -13.62 0.66
C VAL A 159 2.08 -13.98 0.03
N HIS A 160 2.57 -13.16 -0.92
CA HIS A 160 3.86 -13.42 -1.56
C HIS A 160 5.00 -13.53 -0.56
N CYS A 161 5.12 -12.58 0.38
CA CYS A 161 6.17 -12.64 1.40
C CYS A 161 6.02 -13.87 2.31
N SER A 162 4.80 -14.20 2.73
CA SER A 162 4.54 -15.37 3.57
C SER A 162 4.88 -16.69 2.89
N GLU A 163 4.43 -16.88 1.64
CA GLU A 163 4.68 -18.10 0.86
C GLU A 163 6.17 -18.30 0.53
N MET A 164 6.92 -17.19 0.43
CA MET A 164 8.38 -17.23 0.26
C MET A 164 9.14 -17.50 1.57
N GLY A 165 8.45 -17.67 2.71
CA GLY A 165 9.05 -17.98 4.00
C GLY A 165 9.58 -16.78 4.80
N PHE A 166 9.28 -15.55 4.38
CA PHE A 166 9.62 -14.32 5.10
C PHE A 166 8.39 -13.41 5.28
N PRO A 167 7.44 -13.78 6.15
CA PRO A 167 6.21 -13.02 6.34
C PRO A 167 6.48 -11.60 6.81
N ILE A 168 5.56 -10.68 6.47
CA ILE A 168 5.64 -9.29 6.90
C ILE A 168 5.44 -9.22 8.41
N LEU A 169 6.34 -8.53 9.10
CA LEU A 169 6.30 -8.34 10.55
C LEU A 169 4.98 -7.65 10.95
N GLY A 170 4.28 -8.25 11.92
CA GLY A 170 2.99 -7.75 12.39
C GLY A 170 1.79 -8.16 11.52
N ASP A 171 1.98 -8.99 10.50
CA ASP A 171 0.85 -9.55 9.75
C ASP A 171 0.16 -10.64 10.58
N ASN A 172 -1.09 -10.37 10.96
CA ASN A 172 -1.91 -11.24 11.80
C ASN A 172 -2.77 -12.25 11.00
N ILE A 173 -2.63 -12.28 9.68
CA ILE A 173 -3.36 -13.19 8.78
C ILE A 173 -2.40 -14.21 8.17
N TYR A 174 -1.30 -13.72 7.60
CA TYR A 174 -0.33 -14.53 6.86
C TYR A 174 1.01 -14.68 7.58
N GLY A 175 1.21 -13.99 8.70
CA GLY A 175 2.41 -14.06 9.54
C GLY A 175 2.16 -14.71 10.88
N SER A 176 3.16 -14.61 11.76
CA SER A 176 3.17 -15.16 13.11
C SER A 176 2.51 -14.26 14.16
N ALA A 177 2.14 -13.04 13.80
CA ALA A 177 1.67 -12.03 14.75
C ALA A 177 0.30 -12.39 15.35
N PRO A 178 0.09 -12.14 16.66
CA PRO A 178 -1.22 -12.26 17.27
C PRO A 178 -2.25 -11.34 16.59
N ARG A 179 -3.54 -11.72 16.61
CA ARG A 179 -4.63 -10.94 15.97
C ARG A 179 -4.71 -9.46 16.37
N HIS A 180 -4.15 -9.09 17.49
CA HIS A 180 -4.14 -7.73 18.03
C HIS A 180 -2.75 -7.11 18.10
N ALA A 181 -1.76 -7.71 17.41
CA ALA A 181 -0.44 -7.12 17.35
C ALA A 181 -0.49 -5.74 16.73
N PRO A 182 0.17 -4.74 17.31
CA PRO A 182 0.19 -3.40 16.75
C PRO A 182 1.05 -3.36 15.49
N GLY A 183 0.51 -2.74 14.43
CA GLY A 183 1.28 -2.21 13.33
C GLY A 183 1.94 -3.23 12.40
N MET A 184 1.18 -3.72 11.41
CA MET A 184 1.78 -4.42 10.26
C MET A 184 2.82 -3.51 9.57
N HIS A 185 4.03 -4.02 9.37
CA HIS A 185 5.15 -3.29 8.78
C HIS A 185 5.09 -3.33 7.24
N LEU A 186 4.00 -2.80 6.69
CA LEU A 186 3.78 -2.62 5.25
C LEU A 186 3.29 -1.20 4.98
N HIS A 187 4.03 -0.47 4.16
CA HIS A 187 3.81 0.95 3.89
C HIS A 187 3.92 1.26 2.39
N ALA A 188 2.87 1.82 1.79
CA ALA A 188 2.88 2.32 0.42
C ALA A 188 3.74 3.59 0.36
N ARG A 189 5.06 3.39 0.27
CA ARG A 189 6.09 4.44 0.43
C ARG A 189 6.07 5.45 -0.70
N GLU A 190 5.96 4.99 -1.93
CA GLU A 190 6.05 5.85 -3.10
C GLU A 190 5.03 5.45 -4.15
N ILE A 191 4.51 6.45 -4.83
CA ILE A 191 3.64 6.25 -5.99
C ILE A 191 4.06 7.18 -7.14
N VAL A 192 4.03 6.66 -8.38
CA VAL A 192 4.36 7.38 -9.60
C VAL A 192 3.18 7.31 -10.56
N VAL A 193 2.52 8.42 -10.80
CA VAL A 193 1.27 8.50 -11.58
C VAL A 193 1.48 9.27 -12.87
N PRO A 194 1.51 8.62 -14.06
CA PRO A 194 1.65 9.29 -15.36
C PRO A 194 0.30 9.78 -15.89
N LEU A 195 -0.37 10.66 -15.15
CA LEU A 195 -1.72 11.14 -15.48
C LEU A 195 -1.70 12.12 -16.65
N TYR A 196 -0.65 12.88 -16.82
CA TYR A 196 -0.56 13.96 -17.81
C TYR A 196 0.29 13.55 -19.02
N ARG A 197 -0.27 13.64 -20.23
CA ARG A 197 0.42 13.23 -21.48
C ARG A 197 1.73 13.99 -21.74
N ASN A 198 1.73 15.30 -21.43
CA ASN A 198 2.82 16.21 -21.79
C ASN A 198 3.59 16.75 -20.58
N LYS A 199 3.51 16.05 -19.43
CA LYS A 199 4.24 16.40 -18.21
C LYS A 199 4.92 15.16 -17.64
N PRO A 200 6.00 15.32 -16.89
CA PRO A 200 6.58 14.20 -16.14
C PRO A 200 5.54 13.53 -15.24
N PRO A 201 5.66 12.24 -14.99
CA PRO A 201 4.83 11.55 -14.00
C PRO A 201 4.90 12.25 -12.65
N ILE A 202 3.76 12.32 -11.96
CA ILE A 202 3.70 12.82 -10.58
C ILE A 202 4.25 11.75 -9.65
N LYS A 203 5.37 12.06 -9.01
CA LYS A 203 6.03 11.19 -8.03
C LYS A 203 5.78 11.74 -6.63
N VAL A 204 5.23 10.91 -5.75
CA VAL A 204 4.92 11.28 -4.36
C VAL A 204 5.40 10.20 -3.42
N THR A 205 6.02 10.64 -2.31
CA THR A 205 6.53 9.78 -1.26
C THR A 205 5.80 10.08 0.04
N ALA A 206 5.26 9.06 0.71
CA ALA A 206 4.64 9.19 2.02
C ALA A 206 5.69 9.05 3.13
N PRO A 207 5.61 9.82 4.23
CA PRO A 207 6.52 9.67 5.36
C PRO A 207 6.34 8.30 6.03
N VAL A 208 7.44 7.73 6.50
CA VAL A 208 7.41 6.44 7.20
C VAL A 208 6.62 6.57 8.51
N PRO A 209 5.64 5.69 8.77
CA PRO A 209 4.85 5.78 9.98
C PRO A 209 5.68 5.42 11.23
N PRO A 210 5.44 6.07 12.38
CA PRO A 210 6.27 5.93 13.58
C PRO A 210 6.47 4.48 14.05
N HIS A 211 5.46 3.62 13.92
CA HIS A 211 5.55 2.22 14.37
C HIS A 211 6.58 1.39 13.59
N MET A 212 6.99 1.83 12.40
CA MET A 212 8.01 1.14 11.59
C MET A 212 9.43 1.64 11.88
N HIS A 213 9.61 2.79 12.53
CA HIS A 213 10.92 3.44 12.67
C HIS A 213 11.96 2.56 13.37
N GLU A 214 11.61 1.93 14.49
CA GLU A 214 12.54 1.11 15.26
C GLU A 214 13.08 -0.05 14.43
N ARG A 215 12.19 -0.78 13.76
CA ARG A 215 12.56 -1.97 12.98
C ARG A 215 13.31 -1.63 11.69
N LEU A 216 12.93 -0.53 11.04
CA LEU A 216 13.67 -0.01 9.89
C LEU A 216 15.09 0.43 10.29
N ARG A 217 15.25 1.12 11.44
CA ARG A 217 16.59 1.49 11.95
C ARG A 217 17.44 0.26 12.27
N ALA A 218 16.84 -0.78 12.84
CA ALA A 218 17.52 -2.04 13.05
C ALA A 218 18.05 -2.68 11.75
N CYS A 219 17.38 -2.41 10.61
CA CYS A 219 17.79 -2.82 9.28
C CYS A 219 18.68 -1.80 8.56
N GLY A 220 19.12 -0.71 9.22
CA GLY A 220 20.05 0.27 8.64
C GLY A 220 19.39 1.53 8.05
N TRP A 221 18.11 1.77 8.27
CA TRP A 221 17.48 3.02 7.85
C TRP A 221 17.94 4.20 8.71
N SER A 222 18.49 5.23 8.07
CA SER A 222 19.05 6.42 8.75
C SER A 222 18.01 7.50 9.14
N GLY A 223 16.74 7.27 8.80
CA GLY A 223 15.68 8.25 9.01
C GLY A 223 15.22 8.92 7.71
N GLU A 224 14.17 9.76 7.82
CA GLU A 224 13.73 10.58 6.68
C GLU A 224 14.81 11.62 6.36
N THR A 225 15.19 11.71 5.11
CA THR A 225 15.97 12.87 4.63
C THR A 225 15.03 14.06 4.68
N LEU A 226 15.24 14.98 5.62
CA LEU A 226 14.57 16.26 5.63
C LEU A 226 14.96 16.97 4.31
N LYS A 227 14.05 17.03 3.33
CA LYS A 227 14.21 18.00 2.25
C LYS A 227 14.11 19.36 2.92
N ALA A 228 15.22 20.12 2.91
CA ALA A 228 15.16 21.53 3.19
C ALA A 228 14.07 22.12 2.29
N SER A 229 13.07 22.76 2.89
CA SER A 229 12.05 23.52 2.18
C SER A 229 12.74 24.68 1.46
N GLU A 230 12.88 24.58 0.14
CA GLU A 230 13.11 25.73 -0.72
C GLU A 230 11.80 26.50 -0.94
#